data_ae3a7f47675e1634a576f4f5fd657566
#
_entry.id   ae3a7f47675e1634a576f4f5fd657566
#
_cell.length_a   1.000
_cell.length_b   1.000
_cell.length_c   1.000
_cell.angle_alpha   90.00
_cell.angle_beta   90.00
_cell.angle_gamma   90.00
#
_symmetry.space_group_name_H-M   'P 1'
#
loop_
_entity.id
_entity.type
_entity.pdbx_description
1 polymer ?
#
loop_
_entity_poly.entity_id
_entity_poly.type
_entity_poly.pdbx_seq_one_letter_code
_entity_poly.pdbx_strand_id
1 'polypeptide(L)'
;METGSIHTVKPLTVDIPKHRLTVITGVSGSGKTTLVLESLVPALEAVCYGKRMPEHIRKIDANGIHQIKLIDATPIGVNVRSTVATYANVHDELRKIYGRTAEAKRLGYKAGDFSYNTGSLRCPVCDGTGMISLDVQFLPDVDIPCPECRGSRYGKQAKRIRYTNKDGEERSLPELMNMDVNAAAQYCRHMNSVRPKLEILRDLGLGYLTLGEETPSLSGGEAQRLKLASEMDRKQTDSVFVFDEPTIGLHPKDVETLLQVFATLIDNGATVIVIEHDLDVIRTADYLVDMGPDGGEDGGRIVACGSQDDIVNCRESVTGRFI
;
A
#
# COMPACT_ATOMS: atom_id res chain seq x y z
N MET A 1 14.44 -17.75 -12.35
CA MET A 1 15.38 -16.63 -12.63
C MET A 1 16.80 -17.10 -12.38
N GLU A 2 17.73 -16.76 -13.26
CA GLU A 2 19.18 -16.98 -13.09
C GLU A 2 19.87 -15.62 -12.97
N THR A 3 20.66 -15.41 -11.90
CA THR A 3 21.40 -14.16 -11.68
C THR A 3 22.90 -14.42 -11.57
N GLY A 4 23.69 -13.45 -12.01
CA GLY A 4 25.11 -13.34 -11.69
C GLY A 4 25.33 -12.77 -10.29
N SER A 5 26.59 -12.42 -9.98
CA SER A 5 26.92 -11.77 -8.70
C SER A 5 26.41 -10.34 -8.67
N ILE A 6 25.81 -9.95 -7.54
CA ILE A 6 25.45 -8.57 -7.21
C ILE A 6 25.61 -8.35 -5.71
N HIS A 7 26.39 -7.36 -5.30
CA HIS A 7 26.78 -7.12 -3.90
C HIS A 7 27.24 -8.42 -3.23
N THR A 8 26.59 -8.83 -2.13
CA THR A 8 26.89 -10.09 -1.43
C THR A 8 26.24 -11.31 -2.08
N VAL A 9 25.22 -11.13 -2.95
CA VAL A 9 24.53 -12.24 -3.62
C VAL A 9 25.43 -12.87 -4.66
N LYS A 10 25.66 -14.17 -4.51
CA LYS A 10 26.45 -15.01 -5.43
C LYS A 10 25.59 -15.46 -6.61
N PRO A 11 26.20 -15.93 -7.72
CA PRO A 11 25.43 -16.46 -8.83
C PRO A 11 24.51 -17.58 -8.35
N LEU A 12 23.23 -17.45 -8.63
CA LEU A 12 22.23 -18.43 -8.20
C LEU A 12 21.06 -18.54 -9.21
N THR A 13 20.35 -19.63 -9.07
CA THR A 13 19.07 -19.85 -9.76
C THR A 13 17.97 -20.01 -8.72
N VAL A 14 16.84 -19.33 -8.94
CA VAL A 14 15.66 -19.44 -8.09
C VAL A 14 14.41 -19.64 -8.96
N ASP A 15 13.60 -20.59 -8.57
CA ASP A 15 12.27 -20.84 -9.14
C ASP A 15 11.22 -20.47 -8.10
N ILE A 16 10.26 -19.65 -8.50
CA ILE A 16 9.19 -19.16 -7.65
C ILE A 16 7.86 -19.63 -8.25
N PRO A 17 7.07 -20.42 -7.51
CA PRO A 17 5.80 -20.92 -7.99
C PRO A 17 4.78 -19.78 -8.13
N LYS A 18 4.00 -19.80 -9.21
CA LYS A 18 2.92 -18.82 -9.42
C LYS A 18 1.67 -19.15 -8.61
N HIS A 19 0.85 -18.13 -8.36
CA HIS A 19 -0.44 -18.23 -7.65
C HIS A 19 -0.29 -18.86 -6.26
N ARG A 20 0.78 -18.48 -5.55
CA ARG A 20 1.11 -18.95 -4.21
C ARG A 20 1.77 -17.86 -3.39
N LEU A 21 1.78 -18.06 -2.08
CA LEU A 21 2.58 -17.26 -1.15
C LEU A 21 4.00 -17.84 -1.09
N THR A 22 4.95 -17.09 -1.63
CA THR A 22 6.39 -17.36 -1.49
C THR A 22 7.00 -16.40 -0.50
N VAL A 23 7.66 -16.90 0.55
CA VAL A 23 8.40 -16.09 1.49
C VAL A 23 9.90 -16.25 1.29
N ILE A 24 10.59 -15.13 1.09
CA ILE A 24 12.05 -15.05 1.03
C ILE A 24 12.53 -14.71 2.44
N THR A 25 13.16 -15.65 3.10
CA THR A 25 13.61 -15.53 4.49
C THR A 25 15.12 -15.73 4.62
N GLY A 26 15.63 -15.69 5.85
CA GLY A 26 17.04 -15.85 6.17
C GLY A 26 17.58 -14.76 7.10
N VAL A 27 18.80 -14.93 7.58
CA VAL A 27 19.43 -13.99 8.51
C VAL A 27 19.61 -12.60 7.94
N SER A 28 19.78 -11.60 8.81
CA SER A 28 20.00 -10.21 8.38
C SER A 28 21.29 -10.12 7.56
N GLY A 29 21.27 -9.35 6.45
CA GLY A 29 22.44 -9.22 5.56
C GLY A 29 22.69 -10.42 4.64
N SER A 30 21.84 -11.44 4.60
CA SER A 30 21.99 -12.61 3.71
C SER A 30 21.70 -12.33 2.23
N GLY A 31 21.27 -11.12 1.87
CA GLY A 31 21.02 -10.70 0.49
C GLY A 31 19.56 -10.81 0.02
N LYS A 32 18.59 -11.01 0.91
CA LYS A 32 17.14 -11.07 0.57
C LYS A 32 16.67 -9.88 -0.25
N THR A 33 16.88 -8.67 0.27
CA THR A 33 16.49 -7.42 -0.38
C THR A 33 17.17 -7.26 -1.74
N THR A 34 18.46 -7.57 -1.85
CA THR A 34 19.20 -7.55 -3.11
C THR A 34 18.65 -8.55 -4.13
N LEU A 35 18.36 -9.79 -3.70
CA LEU A 35 17.75 -10.80 -4.58
C LEU A 35 16.37 -10.37 -5.09
N VAL A 36 15.55 -9.79 -4.22
CA VAL A 36 14.17 -9.44 -4.59
C VAL A 36 14.10 -8.06 -5.23
N LEU A 37 14.54 -7.02 -4.53
CA LEU A 37 14.29 -5.64 -4.97
C LEU A 37 15.28 -5.15 -6.03
N GLU A 38 16.52 -5.67 -6.04
CA GLU A 38 17.53 -5.25 -7.01
C GLU A 38 17.70 -6.24 -8.18
N SER A 39 17.16 -7.47 -8.06
CA SER A 39 17.26 -8.47 -9.12
C SER A 39 15.89 -8.88 -9.67
N LEU A 40 15.02 -9.49 -8.86
CA LEU A 40 13.74 -10.04 -9.33
C LEU A 40 12.75 -8.97 -9.78
N VAL A 41 12.54 -7.92 -8.97
CA VAL A 41 11.60 -6.83 -9.30
C VAL A 41 12.01 -6.12 -10.59
N PRO A 42 13.26 -5.62 -10.76
CA PRO A 42 13.67 -4.97 -11.99
C PRO A 42 13.65 -5.91 -13.21
N ALA A 43 13.94 -7.20 -13.02
CA ALA A 43 13.88 -8.18 -14.10
C ALA A 43 12.45 -8.42 -14.57
N LEU A 44 11.48 -8.54 -13.65
CA LEU A 44 10.06 -8.63 -13.97
C LEU A 44 9.53 -7.34 -14.62
N GLU A 45 9.95 -6.17 -14.13
CA GLU A 45 9.61 -4.90 -14.76
C GLU A 45 10.15 -4.78 -16.19
N ALA A 46 11.35 -5.30 -16.45
CA ALA A 46 11.91 -5.32 -17.80
C ALA A 46 11.06 -6.18 -18.73
N VAL A 47 10.57 -7.33 -18.27
CA VAL A 47 9.69 -8.20 -19.06
C VAL A 47 8.30 -7.59 -19.25
N CYS A 48 7.68 -7.10 -18.17
CA CYS A 48 6.29 -6.61 -18.20
C CYS A 48 6.16 -5.25 -18.88
N TYR A 49 7.14 -4.36 -18.72
CA TYR A 49 7.03 -2.96 -19.12
C TYR A 49 8.10 -2.51 -20.14
N GLY A 50 8.94 -3.45 -20.61
CA GLY A 50 10.00 -3.13 -21.58
C GLY A 50 11.11 -2.25 -21.01
N LYS A 51 11.31 -2.24 -19.69
CA LYS A 51 12.44 -1.55 -19.07
C LYS A 51 13.76 -2.25 -19.40
N ARG A 52 14.89 -1.57 -19.14
CA ARG A 52 16.22 -2.17 -19.32
C ARG A 52 16.40 -3.34 -18.34
N MET A 53 16.80 -4.52 -18.85
CA MET A 53 17.16 -5.67 -18.03
C MET A 53 18.41 -5.35 -17.22
N PRO A 54 18.47 -5.67 -15.91
CA PRO A 54 19.69 -5.52 -15.13
C PRO A 54 20.82 -6.40 -15.67
N GLU A 55 22.06 -5.88 -15.67
CA GLU A 55 23.20 -6.55 -16.32
C GLU A 55 23.60 -7.88 -15.66
N HIS A 56 23.32 -8.03 -14.37
CA HIS A 56 23.60 -9.26 -13.63
C HIS A 56 22.53 -10.36 -13.86
N ILE A 57 21.38 -10.05 -14.45
CA ILE A 57 20.36 -11.05 -14.77
C ILE A 57 20.74 -11.78 -16.05
N ARG A 58 20.96 -13.09 -15.95
CA ARG A 58 21.33 -13.95 -17.07
C ARG A 58 20.11 -14.50 -17.80
N LYS A 59 19.07 -14.85 -17.05
CA LYS A 59 17.84 -15.41 -17.60
C LYS A 59 16.67 -15.19 -16.66
N ILE A 60 15.52 -14.88 -17.21
CA ILE A 60 14.24 -14.87 -16.49
C ILE A 60 13.16 -15.48 -17.38
N ASP A 61 12.36 -16.38 -16.82
CA ASP A 61 11.11 -16.84 -17.39
C ASP A 61 9.95 -16.28 -16.56
N ALA A 62 9.16 -15.41 -17.16
CA ALA A 62 8.03 -14.75 -16.56
C ALA A 62 6.75 -14.94 -17.40
N ASN A 63 6.64 -16.07 -18.09
CA ASN A 63 5.49 -16.37 -18.94
C ASN A 63 4.16 -16.26 -18.18
N GLY A 64 3.22 -15.50 -18.74
CA GLY A 64 1.90 -15.27 -18.16
C GLY A 64 1.90 -14.27 -17.00
N ILE A 65 3.01 -13.55 -16.73
CA ILE A 65 3.03 -12.43 -15.79
C ILE A 65 2.89 -11.14 -16.59
N HIS A 66 1.88 -10.33 -16.25
CA HIS A 66 1.57 -9.10 -16.96
C HIS A 66 1.82 -7.83 -16.15
N GLN A 67 1.84 -7.95 -14.83
CA GLN A 67 2.03 -6.82 -13.93
C GLN A 67 2.89 -7.21 -12.73
N ILE A 68 3.70 -6.27 -12.27
CA ILE A 68 4.38 -6.36 -10.98
C ILE A 68 4.03 -5.14 -10.12
N LYS A 69 3.78 -5.37 -8.83
CA LYS A 69 3.42 -4.39 -7.83
C LYS A 69 4.36 -4.52 -6.65
N LEU A 70 5.21 -3.53 -6.45
CA LEU A 70 6.05 -3.43 -5.26
C LEU A 70 5.30 -2.66 -4.17
N ILE A 71 5.10 -3.30 -3.04
CA ILE A 71 4.46 -2.77 -1.84
C ILE A 71 5.52 -2.68 -0.74
N ASP A 72 6.17 -1.55 -0.68
CA ASP A 72 7.24 -1.24 0.26
C ASP A 72 6.88 -0.08 1.20
N ALA A 73 7.69 0.15 2.22
CA ALA A 73 7.50 1.22 3.21
C ALA A 73 7.93 2.62 2.71
N THR A 74 8.27 2.79 1.43
CA THR A 74 8.63 4.11 0.90
C THR A 74 7.45 5.07 1.02
N PRO A 75 7.68 6.34 1.38
CA PRO A 75 6.60 7.33 1.52
C PRO A 75 5.74 7.44 0.26
N ILE A 76 4.44 7.58 0.46
CA ILE A 76 3.49 7.82 -0.62
C ILE A 76 3.51 9.30 -0.97
N GLY A 77 4.27 9.65 -2.01
CA GLY A 77 4.27 11.01 -2.56
C GLY A 77 4.81 12.07 -1.59
N VAL A 78 5.29 13.15 -2.15
CA VAL A 78 5.73 14.35 -1.41
C VAL A 78 4.67 15.46 -1.43
N ASN A 79 3.47 15.16 -1.95
CA ASN A 79 2.45 16.18 -2.18
C ASN A 79 1.43 16.19 -1.03
N VAL A 80 1.46 17.26 -0.24
CA VAL A 80 0.48 17.55 0.83
C VAL A 80 -0.99 17.53 0.37
N ARG A 81 -1.25 17.55 -0.94
CA ARG A 81 -2.58 17.43 -1.52
C ARG A 81 -3.07 15.99 -1.64
N SER A 82 -2.20 15.00 -1.46
CA SER A 82 -2.58 13.60 -1.40
C SER A 82 -3.07 13.25 0.01
N THR A 83 -4.24 12.63 0.11
CA THR A 83 -4.81 12.17 1.38
C THR A 83 -5.15 10.70 1.33
N VAL A 84 -5.38 10.08 2.49
CA VAL A 84 -5.85 8.69 2.60
C VAL A 84 -7.04 8.44 1.66
N ALA A 85 -8.05 9.33 1.69
CA ALA A 85 -9.23 9.18 0.84
C ALA A 85 -8.94 9.32 -0.66
N THR A 86 -8.01 10.21 -1.07
CA THR A 86 -7.66 10.34 -2.49
C THR A 86 -6.85 9.16 -2.99
N TYR A 87 -5.92 8.69 -2.18
CA TYR A 87 -5.06 7.58 -2.56
C TYR A 87 -5.85 6.26 -2.66
N ALA A 88 -6.78 6.01 -1.73
CA ALA A 88 -7.67 4.86 -1.75
C ALA A 88 -8.87 5.01 -2.73
N ASN A 89 -8.91 6.03 -3.59
CA ASN A 89 -10.01 6.31 -4.52
C ASN A 89 -11.40 6.46 -3.87
N VAL A 90 -11.45 6.76 -2.58
CA VAL A 90 -12.68 7.05 -1.82
C VAL A 90 -13.20 8.44 -2.15
N HIS A 91 -12.32 9.43 -2.18
CA HIS A 91 -12.68 10.82 -2.41
C HIS A 91 -13.38 11.05 -3.76
N ASP A 92 -12.92 10.38 -4.82
CA ASP A 92 -13.52 10.50 -6.16
C ASP A 92 -14.95 9.98 -6.21
N GLU A 93 -15.24 8.88 -5.50
CA GLU A 93 -16.60 8.36 -5.40
C GLU A 93 -17.50 9.29 -4.55
N LEU A 94 -16.97 9.81 -3.45
CA LEU A 94 -17.68 10.78 -2.63
C LEU A 94 -18.04 12.05 -3.43
N ARG A 95 -17.10 12.59 -4.22
CA ARG A 95 -17.38 13.75 -5.09
C ARG A 95 -18.54 13.50 -6.06
N LYS A 96 -18.62 12.29 -6.64
CA LYS A 96 -19.71 11.90 -7.54
C LYS A 96 -21.06 11.85 -6.79
N ILE A 97 -21.06 11.35 -5.54
CA ILE A 97 -22.27 11.26 -4.71
C ILE A 97 -22.72 12.66 -4.32
N TYR A 98 -21.84 13.51 -3.80
CA TYR A 98 -22.17 14.86 -3.37
C TYR A 98 -22.62 15.75 -4.54
N GLY A 99 -21.99 15.63 -5.72
CA GLY A 99 -22.41 16.34 -6.93
C GLY A 99 -23.79 15.95 -7.46
N ARG A 100 -24.38 14.85 -6.99
CA ARG A 100 -25.73 14.39 -7.35
C ARG A 100 -26.81 14.82 -6.35
N THR A 101 -26.44 15.42 -5.22
CA THR A 101 -27.42 15.91 -4.21
C THR A 101 -28.30 16.99 -4.80
N ALA A 102 -29.53 17.13 -4.27
CA ALA A 102 -30.47 18.15 -4.73
C ALA A 102 -29.91 19.57 -4.55
N GLU A 103 -29.22 19.80 -3.43
CA GLU A 103 -28.63 21.10 -3.13
C GLU A 103 -27.47 21.43 -4.06
N ALA A 104 -26.57 20.46 -4.37
CA ALA A 104 -25.49 20.69 -5.35
C ALA A 104 -26.04 21.04 -6.72
N LYS A 105 -27.06 20.31 -7.18
CA LYS A 105 -27.74 20.60 -8.47
C LYS A 105 -28.41 21.98 -8.49
N ARG A 106 -29.10 22.36 -7.38
CA ARG A 106 -29.73 23.68 -7.22
C ARG A 106 -28.73 24.81 -7.33
N LEU A 107 -27.53 24.61 -6.78
CA LEU A 107 -26.43 25.59 -6.78
C LEU A 107 -25.53 25.48 -8.03
N GLY A 108 -25.76 24.52 -8.95
CA GLY A 108 -25.00 24.33 -10.17
C GLY A 108 -23.68 23.60 -10.00
N TYR A 109 -23.41 23.00 -8.82
CA TYR A 109 -22.16 22.28 -8.57
C TYR A 109 -22.19 20.86 -9.10
N LYS A 110 -21.08 20.43 -9.67
CA LYS A 110 -20.82 19.07 -10.20
C LYS A 110 -19.74 18.38 -9.38
N ALA A 111 -19.49 17.10 -9.64
CA ALA A 111 -18.46 16.33 -8.95
C ALA A 111 -17.05 16.97 -9.00
N GLY A 112 -16.71 17.68 -10.08
CA GLY A 112 -15.46 18.41 -10.23
C GLY A 112 -15.29 19.53 -9.20
N ASP A 113 -16.38 20.22 -8.87
CA ASP A 113 -16.35 21.35 -7.93
C ASP A 113 -15.99 20.94 -6.50
N PHE A 114 -16.22 19.67 -6.15
CA PHE A 114 -15.85 19.07 -4.86
C PHE A 114 -14.38 18.62 -4.80
N SER A 115 -13.58 18.84 -5.82
CA SER A 115 -12.13 18.61 -5.72
C SER A 115 -11.49 19.74 -4.94
N TYR A 116 -10.84 19.44 -3.82
CA TYR A 116 -10.05 20.45 -3.10
C TYR A 116 -8.74 20.80 -3.82
N ASN A 117 -8.36 20.07 -4.87
CA ASN A 117 -7.19 20.38 -5.71
C ASN A 117 -7.50 21.41 -6.80
N THR A 118 -8.67 21.26 -7.47
CA THR A 118 -9.01 22.03 -8.68
C THR A 118 -10.43 22.58 -8.68
N GLY A 119 -11.28 22.15 -7.74
CA GLY A 119 -12.70 22.51 -7.72
C GLY A 119 -12.97 23.90 -7.14
N SER A 120 -14.13 24.45 -7.48
CA SER A 120 -14.57 25.78 -7.03
C SER A 120 -14.94 25.84 -5.55
N LEU A 121 -15.22 24.69 -4.93
CA LEU A 121 -15.57 24.57 -3.50
C LEU A 121 -14.34 24.46 -2.56
N ARG A 122 -13.12 24.50 -3.11
CA ARG A 122 -11.89 24.51 -2.30
C ARG A 122 -11.77 25.78 -1.47
N CYS A 123 -11.02 25.72 -0.39
CA CYS A 123 -10.74 26.88 0.45
C CYS A 123 -9.91 27.92 -0.35
N PRO A 124 -10.40 29.17 -0.47
CA PRO A 124 -9.69 30.18 -1.25
C PRO A 124 -8.44 30.73 -0.54
N VAL A 125 -8.32 30.52 0.79
CA VAL A 125 -7.19 31.05 1.58
C VAL A 125 -5.96 30.15 1.47
N CYS A 126 -6.14 28.82 1.62
CA CYS A 126 -5.04 27.86 1.50
C CYS A 126 -5.02 27.13 0.14
N ASP A 127 -5.85 27.55 -0.80
CA ASP A 127 -5.98 26.91 -2.12
C ASP A 127 -6.16 25.37 -2.06
N GLY A 128 -6.85 24.88 -1.01
CA GLY A 128 -7.17 23.48 -0.80
C GLY A 128 -6.04 22.64 -0.20
N THR A 129 -4.95 23.21 0.27
CA THR A 129 -3.89 22.48 0.99
C THR A 129 -4.31 22.12 2.41
N GLY A 130 -5.20 22.91 3.03
CA GLY A 130 -5.56 22.78 4.45
C GLY A 130 -4.60 23.46 5.39
N MET A 131 -3.39 23.78 4.94
CA MET A 131 -2.30 24.37 5.71
C MET A 131 -1.87 25.72 5.11
N ILE A 132 -1.20 26.53 5.90
CA ILE A 132 -0.52 27.76 5.46
C ILE A 132 0.91 27.67 5.97
N SER A 133 1.88 27.84 5.07
CA SER A 133 3.29 27.94 5.43
C SER A 133 3.60 29.37 5.87
N LEU A 134 4.18 29.51 7.04
CA LEU A 134 4.67 30.77 7.57
C LEU A 134 6.19 30.85 7.37
N ASP A 135 6.62 31.80 6.56
CA ASP A 135 8.04 32.15 6.43
C ASP A 135 8.48 32.85 7.74
N VAL A 136 9.31 32.18 8.51
CA VAL A 136 9.88 32.72 9.75
C VAL A 136 11.36 32.94 9.48
N GLN A 137 11.75 34.23 9.37
CA GLN A 137 13.15 34.62 9.12
C GLN A 137 14.13 33.82 9.99
N PHE A 138 15.12 33.19 9.34
CA PHE A 138 16.19 32.37 9.94
C PHE A 138 15.76 31.02 10.55
N LEU A 139 14.50 30.60 10.39
CA LEU A 139 14.01 29.28 10.81
C LEU A 139 13.39 28.55 9.60
N PRO A 140 13.29 27.21 9.64
CA PRO A 140 12.50 26.48 8.65
C PRO A 140 11.05 26.97 8.64
N ASP A 141 10.42 26.97 7.46
CA ASP A 141 9.01 27.30 7.32
C ASP A 141 8.15 26.46 8.26
N VAL A 142 7.19 27.09 8.93
CA VAL A 142 6.28 26.43 9.85
C VAL A 142 4.90 26.31 9.22
N ASP A 143 4.46 25.11 9.00
CA ASP A 143 3.11 24.83 8.50
C ASP A 143 2.09 24.85 9.64
N ILE A 144 1.07 25.71 9.51
CA ILE A 144 -0.04 25.80 10.47
C ILE A 144 -1.37 25.48 9.77
N PRO A 145 -2.36 24.91 10.49
CA PRO A 145 -3.70 24.72 9.94
C PRO A 145 -4.29 26.03 9.44
N CYS A 146 -4.82 26.03 8.23
CA CYS A 146 -5.45 27.22 7.64
C CYS A 146 -6.53 27.79 8.57
N PRO A 147 -6.47 29.07 8.98
CA PRO A 147 -7.42 29.66 9.92
C PRO A 147 -8.85 29.71 9.40
N GLU A 148 -9.05 29.78 8.08
CA GLU A 148 -10.37 29.82 7.45
C GLU A 148 -11.03 28.44 7.41
N CYS A 149 -10.35 27.41 6.88
CA CYS A 149 -10.92 26.08 6.72
C CYS A 149 -10.60 25.12 7.87
N ARG A 150 -9.63 25.45 8.73
CA ARG A 150 -9.17 24.63 9.87
C ARG A 150 -8.77 23.21 9.44
N GLY A 151 -7.98 23.12 8.38
CA GLY A 151 -7.51 21.84 7.83
C GLY A 151 -8.49 21.13 6.91
N SER A 152 -9.78 21.53 6.84
CA SER A 152 -10.79 20.83 6.04
C SER A 152 -10.61 20.96 4.53
N ARG A 153 -9.71 21.81 4.04
CA ARG A 153 -9.40 22.08 2.62
C ARG A 153 -10.52 22.72 1.80
N TYR A 154 -11.72 22.88 2.37
CA TYR A 154 -12.92 23.35 1.70
C TYR A 154 -13.37 24.72 2.19
N GLY A 155 -13.97 25.49 1.28
CA GLY A 155 -14.65 26.74 1.61
C GLY A 155 -16.00 26.54 2.29
N LYS A 156 -16.57 27.64 2.81
CA LYS A 156 -17.84 27.62 3.56
C LYS A 156 -19.02 27.04 2.77
N GLN A 157 -19.04 27.24 1.44
CA GLN A 157 -20.12 26.70 0.59
C GLN A 157 -20.16 25.17 0.57
N ALA A 158 -19.01 24.50 0.61
CA ALA A 158 -18.97 23.04 0.64
C ALA A 158 -19.68 22.46 1.89
N LYS A 159 -19.62 23.17 3.03
CA LYS A 159 -20.26 22.76 4.29
C LYS A 159 -21.80 22.83 4.24
N ARG A 160 -22.36 23.63 3.33
CA ARG A 160 -23.83 23.76 3.16
C ARG A 160 -24.43 22.60 2.36
N ILE A 161 -23.63 21.96 1.51
CA ILE A 161 -24.07 20.85 0.68
C ILE A 161 -23.94 19.58 1.50
N ARG A 162 -25.08 19.01 1.90
CA ARG A 162 -25.15 17.85 2.77
C ARG A 162 -25.72 16.65 2.00
N TYR A 163 -25.29 15.48 2.40
CA TYR A 163 -25.84 14.21 1.96
C TYR A 163 -26.47 13.52 3.17
N THR A 164 -27.71 13.09 3.01
CA THR A 164 -28.43 12.30 4.03
C THR A 164 -28.28 10.84 3.68
N ASN A 165 -27.66 10.05 4.56
CA ASN A 165 -27.56 8.60 4.38
C ASN A 165 -28.92 7.93 4.63
N LYS A 166 -29.01 6.60 4.42
CA LYS A 166 -30.25 5.85 4.62
C LYS A 166 -30.69 5.76 6.08
N ASP A 167 -29.81 6.08 7.01
CA ASP A 167 -30.08 6.10 8.46
C ASP A 167 -30.59 7.47 8.93
N GLY A 168 -30.71 8.44 8.02
CA GLY A 168 -31.17 9.80 8.31
C GLY A 168 -30.06 10.74 8.81
N GLU A 169 -28.80 10.31 8.83
CA GLU A 169 -27.70 11.18 9.21
C GLU A 169 -27.27 12.07 8.05
N GLU A 170 -27.08 13.35 8.35
CA GLU A 170 -26.60 14.34 7.39
C GLU A 170 -25.15 14.73 7.64
N ARG A 171 -24.31 14.68 6.59
CA ARG A 171 -22.93 15.15 6.61
C ARG A 171 -22.58 15.90 5.32
N SER A 172 -21.79 16.94 5.44
CA SER A 172 -21.10 17.55 4.30
C SER A 172 -19.83 16.77 3.96
N LEU A 173 -19.31 16.95 2.74
CA LEU A 173 -18.06 16.29 2.35
C LEU A 173 -16.87 16.70 3.25
N PRO A 174 -16.68 18.00 3.63
CA PRO A 174 -15.64 18.36 4.59
C PRO A 174 -15.74 17.66 5.95
N GLU A 175 -16.97 17.48 6.47
CA GLU A 175 -17.19 16.75 7.73
C GLU A 175 -16.81 15.28 7.57
N LEU A 176 -17.15 14.66 6.44
CA LEU A 176 -16.81 13.27 6.17
C LEU A 176 -15.28 13.07 6.01
N MET A 177 -14.60 14.03 5.37
CA MET A 177 -13.13 13.99 5.25
C MET A 177 -12.41 14.09 6.61
N ASN A 178 -13.04 14.65 7.63
CA ASN A 178 -12.50 14.73 8.98
C ASN A 178 -12.84 13.51 9.86
N MET A 179 -13.59 12.54 9.33
CA MET A 179 -13.89 11.30 10.05
C MET A 179 -12.74 10.30 9.88
N ASP A 180 -12.53 9.49 10.91
CA ASP A 180 -11.71 8.29 10.75
C ASP A 180 -12.40 7.27 9.84
N VAL A 181 -11.61 6.33 9.32
CA VAL A 181 -12.09 5.31 8.37
C VAL A 181 -13.19 4.44 8.98
N ASN A 182 -13.12 4.11 10.29
CA ASN A 182 -14.15 3.30 10.96
C ASN A 182 -15.49 4.04 10.99
N ALA A 183 -15.50 5.30 11.42
CA ALA A 183 -16.69 6.13 11.47
C ALA A 183 -17.23 6.41 10.06
N ALA A 184 -16.35 6.67 9.09
CA ALA A 184 -16.73 6.85 7.70
C ALA A 184 -17.34 5.58 7.09
N ALA A 185 -16.80 4.39 7.40
CA ALA A 185 -17.35 3.11 6.95
C ALA A 185 -18.78 2.89 7.48
N GLN A 186 -19.02 3.23 8.74
CA GLN A 186 -20.36 3.16 9.33
C GLN A 186 -21.33 4.12 8.64
N TYR A 187 -20.95 5.38 8.43
CA TYR A 187 -21.79 6.36 7.74
C TYR A 187 -22.05 5.96 6.27
N CYS A 188 -21.04 5.45 5.58
CA CYS A 188 -21.09 5.08 4.16
C CYS A 188 -21.58 3.65 3.90
N ARG A 189 -22.06 2.91 4.92
CA ARG A 189 -22.42 1.48 4.82
C ARG A 189 -23.40 1.14 3.69
N HIS A 190 -24.20 2.11 3.25
CA HIS A 190 -25.16 1.96 2.14
C HIS A 190 -24.68 2.58 0.81
N MET A 191 -23.44 3.05 0.75
CA MET A 191 -22.84 3.62 -0.46
C MET A 191 -22.03 2.54 -1.19
N ASN A 192 -22.63 1.86 -2.16
CA ASN A 192 -22.04 0.70 -2.84
C ASN A 192 -20.66 0.95 -3.48
N SER A 193 -20.36 2.18 -3.92
CA SER A 193 -19.07 2.52 -4.54
C SER A 193 -18.01 2.95 -3.52
N VAL A 194 -18.39 3.27 -2.29
CA VAL A 194 -17.49 3.77 -1.24
C VAL A 194 -17.21 2.71 -0.18
N ARG A 195 -18.27 2.00 0.25
CA ARG A 195 -18.20 1.01 1.32
C ARG A 195 -17.06 -0.01 1.15
N PRO A 196 -16.92 -0.70 0.00
CA PRO A 196 -15.88 -1.73 -0.12
C PRO A 196 -14.47 -1.17 0.08
N LYS A 197 -14.21 0.06 -0.38
CA LYS A 197 -12.92 0.73 -0.24
C LYS A 197 -12.59 1.06 1.22
N LEU A 198 -13.60 1.49 1.99
CA LEU A 198 -13.45 1.77 3.42
C LEU A 198 -13.30 0.47 4.24
N GLU A 199 -14.01 -0.59 3.85
CA GLU A 199 -13.86 -1.92 4.44
C GLU A 199 -12.42 -2.45 4.24
N ILE A 200 -11.86 -2.36 3.04
CA ILE A 200 -10.45 -2.73 2.77
C ILE A 200 -9.49 -1.93 3.66
N LEU A 201 -9.66 -0.61 3.77
CA LEU A 201 -8.81 0.21 4.65
C LEU A 201 -8.89 -0.24 6.11
N ARG A 202 -10.10 -0.51 6.60
CA ARG A 202 -10.33 -1.00 7.96
C ARG A 202 -9.69 -2.36 8.19
N ASP A 203 -9.89 -3.28 7.25
CA ASP A 203 -9.39 -4.65 7.33
C ASP A 203 -7.84 -4.70 7.24
N LEU A 204 -7.21 -3.69 6.66
CA LEU A 204 -5.76 -3.48 6.68
C LEU A 204 -5.26 -2.74 7.96
N GLY A 205 -6.10 -2.60 8.99
CA GLY A 205 -5.70 -1.94 10.24
C GLY A 205 -5.55 -0.41 10.14
N LEU A 206 -6.08 0.22 9.08
CA LEU A 206 -6.04 1.68 8.87
C LEU A 206 -7.32 2.38 9.35
N GLY A 207 -8.13 1.71 10.17
CA GLY A 207 -9.42 2.19 10.61
C GLY A 207 -9.39 3.48 11.43
N TYR A 208 -8.28 3.78 12.09
CA TYR A 208 -8.07 4.98 12.92
C TYR A 208 -7.62 6.22 12.14
N LEU A 209 -7.10 6.06 10.91
CA LEU A 209 -6.66 7.17 10.09
C LEU A 209 -7.85 8.02 9.65
N THR A 210 -7.67 9.35 9.60
CA THR A 210 -8.71 10.22 9.05
C THR A 210 -8.68 10.20 7.52
N LEU A 211 -9.84 10.31 6.87
CA LEU A 211 -9.92 10.33 5.41
C LEU A 211 -9.13 11.50 4.80
N GLY A 212 -9.09 12.63 5.49
CA GLY A 212 -8.38 13.83 5.07
C GLY A 212 -6.90 13.87 5.47
N GLU A 213 -6.38 12.85 6.16
CA GLU A 213 -5.00 12.79 6.58
C GLU A 213 -4.05 12.76 5.39
N GLU A 214 -2.98 13.52 5.47
CA GLU A 214 -2.00 13.68 4.39
C GLU A 214 -1.12 12.44 4.26
N THR A 215 -0.92 11.96 3.03
CA THR A 215 -0.09 10.75 2.83
C THR A 215 1.38 10.92 3.24
N PRO A 216 2.01 12.11 3.17
CA PRO A 216 3.37 12.29 3.68
C PRO A 216 3.52 12.17 5.21
N SER A 217 2.42 12.31 5.97
CA SER A 217 2.45 12.18 7.44
C SER A 217 2.38 10.73 7.92
N LEU A 218 2.07 9.79 7.02
CA LEU A 218 1.91 8.38 7.35
C LEU A 218 3.25 7.73 7.68
N SER A 219 3.24 6.83 8.66
CA SER A 219 4.37 5.93 8.91
C SER A 219 4.62 4.99 7.72
N GLY A 220 5.81 4.41 7.64
CA GLY A 220 6.16 3.49 6.55
C GLY A 220 5.17 2.32 6.42
N GLY A 221 4.77 1.71 7.55
CA GLY A 221 3.79 0.62 7.54
C GLY A 221 2.38 1.07 7.12
N GLU A 222 1.92 2.26 7.53
CA GLU A 222 0.65 2.83 7.06
C GLU A 222 0.67 3.12 5.57
N ALA A 223 1.76 3.71 5.07
CA ALA A 223 1.95 3.98 3.66
C ALA A 223 1.93 2.67 2.84
N GLN A 224 2.61 1.63 3.32
CA GLN A 224 2.63 0.32 2.69
C GLN A 224 1.21 -0.30 2.60
N ARG A 225 0.48 -0.31 3.71
CA ARG A 225 -0.91 -0.81 3.74
C ARG A 225 -1.86 0.02 2.88
N LEU A 226 -1.67 1.33 2.83
CA LEU A 226 -2.46 2.20 1.95
C LEU A 226 -2.17 1.96 0.46
N LYS A 227 -0.90 1.68 0.09
CA LYS A 227 -0.54 1.22 -1.27
C LYS A 227 -1.29 -0.07 -1.61
N LEU A 228 -1.27 -1.03 -0.70
CA LEU A 228 -1.98 -2.30 -0.88
C LEU A 228 -3.49 -2.07 -1.07
N ALA A 229 -4.12 -1.26 -0.21
CA ALA A 229 -5.54 -0.92 -0.33
C ALA A 229 -5.90 -0.36 -1.72
N SER A 230 -5.05 0.49 -2.29
CA SER A 230 -5.28 1.09 -3.61
C SER A 230 -5.19 0.09 -4.77
N GLU A 231 -4.49 -1.02 -4.59
CA GLU A 231 -4.33 -2.07 -5.59
C GLU A 231 -5.40 -3.17 -5.47
N MET A 232 -6.02 -3.35 -4.29
CA MET A 232 -7.07 -4.35 -4.06
C MET A 232 -8.33 -4.16 -4.94
N ASP A 233 -8.58 -2.93 -5.38
CA ASP A 233 -9.74 -2.57 -6.23
C ASP A 233 -9.49 -2.87 -7.74
N ARG A 234 -8.33 -3.40 -8.10
CA ARG A 234 -7.91 -3.64 -9.49
C ARG A 234 -7.88 -5.13 -9.82
N LYS A 235 -7.82 -5.43 -11.13
CA LYS A 235 -7.63 -6.79 -11.62
C LYS A 235 -6.28 -7.33 -11.17
N GLN A 236 -6.25 -8.51 -10.56
CA GLN A 236 -5.07 -9.10 -9.92
C GLN A 236 -4.56 -10.33 -10.66
N THR A 237 -5.34 -10.88 -11.59
CA THR A 237 -4.99 -12.05 -12.38
C THR A 237 -3.63 -11.87 -13.07
N ASP A 238 -2.74 -12.85 -12.92
CA ASP A 238 -1.40 -12.86 -13.50
C ASP A 238 -0.50 -11.67 -13.07
N SER A 239 -0.81 -11.08 -11.92
CA SER A 239 0.00 -10.05 -11.27
C SER A 239 0.93 -10.66 -10.24
N VAL A 240 2.12 -10.09 -10.08
CA VAL A 240 3.05 -10.39 -8.99
C VAL A 240 3.02 -9.25 -7.99
N PHE A 241 2.68 -9.55 -6.74
CA PHE A 241 2.80 -8.63 -5.63
C PHE A 241 4.06 -8.94 -4.84
N VAL A 242 4.90 -7.96 -4.65
CA VAL A 242 6.14 -8.08 -3.85
C VAL A 242 6.01 -7.19 -2.62
N PHE A 243 6.19 -7.76 -1.44
CA PHE A 243 6.15 -7.07 -0.17
C PHE A 243 7.53 -7.11 0.49
N ASP A 244 7.95 -5.96 1.01
CA ASP A 244 9.19 -5.82 1.75
C ASP A 244 8.88 -5.57 3.23
N GLU A 245 9.11 -6.60 4.06
CA GLU A 245 8.90 -6.62 5.50
C GLU A 245 7.56 -6.01 5.96
N PRO A 246 6.42 -6.52 5.45
CA PRO A 246 5.12 -5.88 5.66
C PRO A 246 4.59 -6.01 7.10
N THR A 247 5.21 -6.83 7.96
CA THR A 247 4.79 -6.98 9.36
C THR A 247 5.42 -5.96 10.30
N ILE A 248 6.38 -5.15 9.84
CA ILE A 248 7.03 -4.16 10.70
C ILE A 248 6.01 -3.22 11.34
N GLY A 249 6.04 -3.19 12.69
CA GLY A 249 5.15 -2.35 13.49
C GLY A 249 3.69 -2.81 13.56
N LEU A 250 3.39 -4.02 13.10
CA LEU A 250 2.07 -4.62 13.26
C LEU A 250 1.93 -5.34 14.61
N HIS A 251 0.73 -5.26 15.18
CA HIS A 251 0.32 -6.15 16.23
C HIS A 251 0.04 -7.56 15.67
N PRO A 252 0.28 -8.67 16.39
CA PRO A 252 0.02 -10.03 15.90
C PRO A 252 -1.36 -10.23 15.26
N LYS A 253 -2.40 -9.61 15.81
CA LYS A 253 -3.76 -9.63 15.23
C LYS A 253 -3.83 -9.00 13.83
N ASP A 254 -3.04 -7.96 13.57
CA ASP A 254 -3.01 -7.30 12.27
C ASP A 254 -2.21 -8.11 11.26
N VAL A 255 -1.24 -8.93 11.72
CA VAL A 255 -0.53 -9.92 10.89
C VAL A 255 -1.51 -10.98 10.36
N GLU A 256 -2.41 -11.50 11.21
CA GLU A 256 -3.47 -12.43 10.77
C GLU A 256 -4.33 -11.82 9.64
N THR A 257 -4.69 -10.55 9.79
CA THR A 257 -5.48 -9.85 8.76
C THR A 257 -4.68 -9.68 7.47
N LEU A 258 -3.39 -9.36 7.56
CA LEU A 258 -2.50 -9.27 6.39
C LEU A 258 -2.39 -10.61 5.66
N LEU A 259 -2.29 -11.73 6.38
CA LEU A 259 -2.27 -13.07 5.80
C LEU A 259 -3.58 -13.39 5.05
N GLN A 260 -4.74 -12.98 5.57
CA GLN A 260 -6.02 -13.11 4.88
C GLN A 260 -6.06 -12.29 3.58
N VAL A 261 -5.43 -11.11 3.57
CA VAL A 261 -5.30 -10.31 2.36
C VAL A 261 -4.41 -11.00 1.34
N PHE A 262 -3.29 -11.60 1.74
CA PHE A 262 -2.45 -12.41 0.83
C PHE A 262 -3.23 -13.56 0.22
N ALA A 263 -4.00 -14.31 1.03
CA ALA A 263 -4.86 -15.37 0.53
C ALA A 263 -5.88 -14.84 -0.50
N THR A 264 -6.51 -13.71 -0.23
CA THR A 264 -7.46 -13.06 -1.16
C THR A 264 -6.78 -12.67 -2.48
N LEU A 265 -5.55 -12.14 -2.45
CA LEU A 265 -4.79 -11.84 -3.67
C LEU A 265 -4.53 -13.10 -4.50
N ILE A 266 -4.12 -14.18 -3.84
CA ILE A 266 -3.84 -15.47 -4.48
C ILE A 266 -5.10 -16.08 -5.08
N ASP A 267 -6.21 -16.08 -4.37
CA ASP A 267 -7.52 -16.54 -4.83
C ASP A 267 -7.99 -15.77 -6.07
N ASN A 268 -7.61 -14.51 -6.19
CA ASN A 268 -7.87 -13.66 -7.35
C ASN A 268 -6.83 -13.85 -8.48
N GLY A 269 -5.96 -14.83 -8.38
CA GLY A 269 -4.98 -15.21 -9.41
C GLY A 269 -3.66 -14.44 -9.37
N ALA A 270 -3.34 -13.77 -8.26
CA ALA A 270 -2.03 -13.15 -8.08
C ALA A 270 -0.97 -14.16 -7.59
N THR A 271 0.29 -13.83 -7.79
CA THR A 271 1.44 -14.42 -7.11
C THR A 271 1.92 -13.45 -6.04
N VAL A 272 2.11 -13.92 -4.82
CA VAL A 272 2.54 -13.09 -3.68
C VAL A 272 3.95 -13.51 -3.26
N ILE A 273 4.87 -12.55 -3.24
CA ILE A 273 6.26 -12.73 -2.82
C ILE A 273 6.50 -11.78 -1.65
N VAL A 274 6.98 -12.31 -0.54
CA VAL A 274 7.18 -11.53 0.70
C VAL A 274 8.61 -11.71 1.18
N ILE A 275 9.33 -10.63 1.42
CA ILE A 275 10.57 -10.65 2.19
C ILE A 275 10.16 -10.57 3.64
N GLU A 276 10.42 -11.59 4.45
CA GLU A 276 10.00 -11.62 5.84
C GLU A 276 10.88 -12.49 6.74
N HIS A 277 10.83 -12.15 8.01
CA HIS A 277 11.43 -12.92 9.10
C HIS A 277 10.45 -13.21 10.25
N ASP A 278 9.22 -12.72 10.13
CA ASP A 278 8.12 -13.04 11.04
C ASP A 278 7.71 -14.51 10.89
N LEU A 279 7.68 -15.23 12.02
CA LEU A 279 7.45 -16.68 12.01
C LEU A 279 6.02 -17.06 11.61
N ASP A 280 5.02 -16.22 11.89
CA ASP A 280 3.64 -16.51 11.53
C ASP A 280 3.45 -16.41 10.00
N VAL A 281 4.11 -15.44 9.36
CA VAL A 281 4.15 -15.33 7.90
C VAL A 281 4.91 -16.51 7.28
N ILE A 282 6.08 -16.86 7.83
CA ILE A 282 6.90 -17.96 7.33
C ILE A 282 6.13 -19.29 7.40
N ARG A 283 5.46 -19.55 8.53
CA ARG A 283 4.64 -20.76 8.72
C ARG A 283 3.40 -20.85 7.85
N THR A 284 2.95 -19.74 7.29
CA THR A 284 1.78 -19.69 6.40
C THR A 284 2.18 -19.82 4.92
N ALA A 285 3.48 -19.74 4.60
CA ALA A 285 3.98 -19.78 3.24
C ALA A 285 3.73 -21.13 2.55
N ASP A 286 3.31 -21.07 1.27
CA ASP A 286 3.25 -22.25 0.39
C ASP A 286 4.65 -22.69 -0.08
N TYR A 287 5.55 -21.72 -0.20
CA TYR A 287 6.92 -21.93 -0.67
C TYR A 287 7.88 -20.99 0.03
N LEU A 288 9.00 -21.49 0.45
CA LEU A 288 10.04 -20.77 1.15
C LEU A 288 11.33 -20.74 0.34
N VAL A 289 12.03 -19.62 0.40
CA VAL A 289 13.41 -19.47 -0.11
C VAL A 289 14.24 -18.94 1.05
N ASP A 290 15.07 -19.77 1.65
CA ASP A 290 15.92 -19.41 2.78
C ASP A 290 17.30 -19.01 2.29
N MET A 291 17.68 -17.74 2.57
CA MET A 291 18.97 -17.16 2.18
C MET A 291 19.93 -17.14 3.35
N GLY A 292 21.17 -17.52 3.07
CA GLY A 292 22.21 -17.58 4.10
C GLY A 292 23.53 -18.10 3.55
N PRO A 293 24.25 -18.92 4.39
CA PRO A 293 23.90 -19.31 5.76
C PRO A 293 24.06 -18.18 6.78
N ASP A 294 24.85 -17.13 6.45
CA ASP A 294 25.16 -16.00 7.29
C ASP A 294 24.94 -14.67 6.56
N GLY A 295 25.24 -13.54 7.20
CA GLY A 295 25.24 -12.24 6.59
C GLY A 295 26.58 -11.89 5.92
N GLY A 296 26.60 -10.84 5.07
CA GLY A 296 27.83 -10.33 4.45
C GLY A 296 28.44 -11.30 3.43
N GLU A 297 29.76 -11.44 3.44
CA GLU A 297 30.52 -12.23 2.46
C GLU A 297 30.23 -13.73 2.53
N ASP A 298 29.87 -14.24 3.70
CA ASP A 298 29.53 -15.65 3.94
C ASP A 298 28.08 -15.97 3.53
N GLY A 299 27.25 -14.94 3.31
CA GLY A 299 25.87 -15.03 2.83
C GLY A 299 25.71 -15.11 1.31
N GLY A 300 24.56 -14.64 0.85
CA GLY A 300 24.27 -14.44 -0.57
C GLY A 300 24.00 -15.70 -1.37
N ARG A 301 23.63 -16.81 -0.71
CA ARG A 301 23.25 -18.09 -1.34
C ARG A 301 21.85 -18.50 -0.90
N ILE A 302 21.21 -19.31 -1.72
CA ILE A 302 20.02 -20.06 -1.29
C ILE A 302 20.54 -21.28 -0.52
N VAL A 303 20.19 -21.37 0.74
CA VAL A 303 20.52 -22.50 1.64
C VAL A 303 19.54 -23.63 1.45
N ALA A 304 18.24 -23.29 1.38
CA ALA A 304 17.17 -24.22 1.11
C ALA A 304 16.02 -23.52 0.40
N CYS A 305 15.25 -24.25 -0.36
CA CYS A 305 13.99 -23.79 -0.93
C CYS A 305 13.00 -24.94 -1.07
N GLY A 306 11.72 -24.67 -0.89
CA GLY A 306 10.67 -25.67 -0.95
C GLY A 306 9.54 -25.42 0.05
N SER A 307 8.93 -26.51 0.52
CA SER A 307 7.94 -26.49 1.61
C SER A 307 8.60 -26.20 2.97
N GLN A 308 7.79 -26.01 4.00
CA GLN A 308 8.29 -25.87 5.37
C GLN A 308 9.12 -27.09 5.77
N ASP A 309 8.68 -28.31 5.43
CA ASP A 309 9.39 -29.55 5.73
C ASP A 309 10.79 -29.57 5.07
N ASP A 310 10.92 -29.05 3.84
CA ASP A 310 12.22 -28.96 3.16
C ASP A 310 13.19 -28.06 3.92
N ILE A 311 12.69 -26.92 4.45
CA ILE A 311 13.47 -25.96 5.21
C ILE A 311 13.86 -26.52 6.59
N VAL A 312 12.92 -27.13 7.32
CA VAL A 312 13.15 -27.76 8.64
C VAL A 312 14.19 -28.89 8.55
N ASN A 313 14.13 -29.69 7.49
CA ASN A 313 15.07 -30.80 7.28
C ASN A 313 16.45 -30.35 6.81
N CYS A 314 16.64 -29.10 6.40
CA CYS A 314 17.93 -28.56 6.00
C CYS A 314 18.77 -28.15 7.22
N ARG A 315 19.86 -28.86 7.49
CA ARG A 315 20.75 -28.59 8.63
C ARG A 315 21.43 -27.23 8.60
N GLU A 316 21.64 -26.69 7.39
CA GLU A 316 22.29 -25.38 7.17
C GLU A 316 21.31 -24.23 7.36
N SER A 317 20.00 -24.49 7.28
CA SER A 317 18.97 -23.47 7.48
C SER A 317 18.93 -23.01 8.94
N VAL A 318 19.15 -21.72 9.12
CA VAL A 318 18.94 -21.08 10.44
C VAL A 318 17.45 -20.95 10.70
N THR A 319 16.68 -20.53 9.70
CA THR A 319 15.21 -20.39 9.77
C THR A 319 14.53 -21.72 10.14
N GLY A 320 14.96 -22.83 9.55
CA GLY A 320 14.40 -24.17 9.81
C GLY A 320 14.49 -24.65 11.26
N ARG A 321 15.29 -23.98 12.11
CA ARG A 321 15.39 -24.30 13.55
C ARG A 321 14.28 -23.65 14.38
N PHE A 322 13.52 -22.69 13.81
CA PHE A 322 12.53 -21.87 14.52
C PHE A 322 11.10 -22.05 13.99
N ILE A 323 10.89 -22.70 12.87
CA ILE A 323 9.57 -22.96 12.25
C ILE A 323 9.02 -24.34 12.56
#